data_cde8a9c3c0e5b70d405778360b1ec7bf
#
_entry.id   cde8a9c3c0e5b70d405778360b1ec7bf
#
_cell.length_a   1.000
_cell.length_b   1.000
_cell.length_c   1.000
_cell.angle_alpha   90.00
_cell.angle_beta   90.00
_cell.angle_gamma   90.00
#
_symmetry.space_group_name_H-M   'P 1'
#
loop_
_entity.id
_entity.type
_entity.pdbx_description
1 polymer ?
#
loop_
_entity_poly.entity_id
_entity_poly.type
_entity_poly.pdbx_seq_one_letter_code
_entity_poly.pdbx_strand_id
1 'polypeptide(L)'
;MNLQNNMGILAAFMLYLAAMMGIGIYYSRRQKKLSQFILGDRKLGPWVTSMSAEASDMSGWMLMGLPGFAYLNGLSAFWTGFGLIVGTWANWVLTSKRLRHYTEVANNSLTIPDYLSNRFEDHKSGLRFICALFIILFFIIYTSSGFVSAGKLFNTILGLPYFTALLIGAFVVVFYTFLGGFSAVSMTDFIQGTMMFFTVIYIPCLLYTSPSPRD
;
A
#
# COMPACT_ATOMS: atom_id res chain seq x y z
N MET A 1 -9.86 -26.49 -14.57
CA MET A 1 -8.84 -26.25 -13.51
C MET A 1 -9.28 -27.06 -12.29
N ASN A 2 -8.49 -28.05 -11.84
CA ASN A 2 -8.92 -29.03 -10.83
C ASN A 2 -9.06 -28.37 -9.45
N LEU A 3 -10.23 -28.50 -8.82
CA LEU A 3 -10.56 -28.03 -7.47
C LEU A 3 -9.54 -28.47 -6.40
N GLN A 4 -8.92 -29.64 -6.55
CA GLN A 4 -7.91 -30.16 -5.61
C GLN A 4 -6.61 -29.35 -5.60
N ASN A 5 -6.16 -28.80 -6.74
CA ASN A 5 -4.98 -27.93 -6.79
C ASN A 5 -5.27 -26.53 -6.19
N ASN A 6 -6.54 -26.13 -6.12
CA ASN A 6 -6.94 -24.84 -5.60
C ASN A 6 -7.13 -24.83 -4.07
N MET A 7 -7.26 -26.00 -3.43
CA MET A 7 -7.46 -26.08 -1.97
C MET A 7 -6.28 -25.51 -1.18
N GLY A 8 -5.06 -25.77 -1.62
CA GLY A 8 -3.87 -25.22 -0.97
C GLY A 8 -3.78 -23.68 -1.11
N ILE A 9 -4.08 -23.17 -2.30
CA ILE A 9 -4.12 -21.73 -2.57
C ILE A 9 -5.23 -21.06 -1.75
N LEU A 10 -6.41 -21.66 -1.71
CA LEU A 10 -7.54 -21.16 -0.92
C LEU A 10 -7.23 -21.16 0.57
N ALA A 11 -6.63 -22.24 1.10
CA ALA A 11 -6.23 -22.33 2.49
C ALA A 11 -5.16 -21.28 2.87
N ALA A 12 -4.15 -21.11 2.03
CA ALA A 12 -3.13 -20.08 2.23
C ALA A 12 -3.72 -18.66 2.20
N PHE A 13 -4.67 -18.41 1.29
CA PHE A 13 -5.36 -17.13 1.20
C PHE A 13 -6.24 -16.86 2.42
N MET A 14 -7.01 -17.85 2.87
CA MET A 14 -7.84 -17.72 4.09
C MET A 14 -6.99 -17.50 5.34
N LEU A 15 -5.86 -18.19 5.46
CA LEU A 15 -4.91 -17.98 6.55
C LEU A 15 -4.33 -16.56 6.53
N TYR A 16 -3.97 -16.07 5.34
CA TYR A 16 -3.50 -14.71 5.15
C TYR A 16 -4.56 -13.67 5.57
N LEU A 17 -5.81 -13.81 5.10
CA LEU A 17 -6.89 -12.91 5.50
C LEU A 17 -7.15 -12.95 7.02
N ALA A 18 -7.13 -14.13 7.64
CA ALA A 18 -7.28 -14.30 9.08
C ALA A 18 -6.14 -13.59 9.85
N ALA A 19 -4.91 -13.69 9.36
CA ALA A 19 -3.76 -12.99 9.94
C ALA A 19 -3.91 -11.46 9.84
N MET A 20 -4.32 -10.94 8.68
CA MET A 20 -4.57 -9.50 8.49
C MET A 20 -5.66 -8.98 9.43
N MET A 21 -6.78 -9.70 9.53
CA MET A 21 -7.87 -9.38 10.46
C MET A 21 -7.40 -9.44 11.92
N GLY A 22 -6.61 -10.44 12.28
CA GLY A 22 -6.01 -10.58 13.62
C GLY A 22 -5.14 -9.38 13.99
N ILE A 23 -4.31 -8.89 13.08
CA ILE A 23 -3.50 -7.68 13.26
C ILE A 23 -4.41 -6.46 13.46
N GLY A 24 -5.44 -6.29 12.63
CA GLY A 24 -6.41 -5.20 12.76
C GLY A 24 -7.07 -5.17 14.14
N ILE A 25 -7.55 -6.31 14.62
CA ILE A 25 -8.18 -6.44 15.94
C ILE A 25 -7.18 -6.19 17.07
N TYR A 26 -5.95 -6.70 16.95
CA TYR A 26 -4.91 -6.48 17.95
C TYR A 26 -4.59 -4.99 18.14
N TYR A 27 -4.39 -4.26 17.06
CA TYR A 27 -4.11 -2.82 17.13
C TYR A 27 -5.32 -2.01 17.54
N SER A 28 -6.54 -2.39 17.14
CA SER A 28 -7.80 -1.74 17.55
C SER A 28 -7.93 -1.68 19.07
N ARG A 29 -7.58 -2.75 19.78
CA ARG A 29 -7.66 -2.80 21.25
C ARG A 29 -6.63 -1.91 21.96
N ARG A 30 -5.58 -1.48 21.28
CA ARG A 30 -4.50 -0.66 21.85
C ARG A 30 -4.64 0.83 21.57
N GLN A 31 -5.42 1.20 20.56
CA GLN A 31 -5.58 2.60 20.18
C GLN A 31 -6.69 3.27 21.00
N LYS A 32 -6.33 4.37 21.67
CA LYS A 32 -7.25 5.15 22.50
C LYS A 32 -7.38 6.62 22.07
N LYS A 33 -6.50 7.08 21.20
CA LYS A 33 -6.40 8.49 20.77
C LYS A 33 -6.43 8.59 19.26
N LEU A 34 -6.97 9.71 18.75
CA LEU A 34 -7.00 10.00 17.32
C LEU A 34 -5.60 10.05 16.70
N SER A 35 -4.61 10.59 17.42
CA SER A 35 -3.21 10.62 16.96
C SER A 35 -2.62 9.22 16.76
N GLN A 36 -3.03 8.25 17.59
CA GLN A 36 -2.64 6.84 17.46
C GLN A 36 -3.27 6.22 16.22
N PHE A 37 -4.53 6.55 15.97
CA PHE A 37 -5.26 6.04 14.81
C PHE A 37 -4.71 6.58 13.49
N ILE A 38 -4.38 7.88 13.41
CA ILE A 38 -3.94 8.54 12.16
C ILE A 38 -2.44 8.38 11.91
N LEU A 39 -1.58 8.46 12.94
CA LEU A 39 -0.12 8.52 12.79
C LEU A 39 0.65 7.48 13.64
N GLY A 40 -0.05 6.57 14.35
CA GLY A 40 0.62 5.63 15.25
C GLY A 40 1.45 6.32 16.35
N ASP A 41 1.05 7.52 16.80
CA ASP A 41 1.81 8.40 17.71
C ASP A 41 3.24 8.71 17.21
N ARG A 42 3.50 8.56 15.91
CA ARG A 42 4.84 8.73 15.31
C ARG A 42 5.92 7.85 15.94
N LYS A 43 5.53 6.66 16.46
CA LYS A 43 6.41 5.71 17.18
C LYS A 43 6.81 4.50 16.36
N LEU A 44 6.47 4.47 15.08
CA LEU A 44 6.87 3.37 14.21
C LEU A 44 8.38 3.33 14.03
N GLY A 45 8.95 2.13 14.11
CA GLY A 45 10.37 1.92 13.84
C GLY A 45 10.74 2.17 12.37
N PRO A 46 12.02 2.45 12.07
CA PRO A 46 12.47 2.82 10.73
C PRO A 46 12.18 1.72 9.69
N TRP A 47 12.33 0.45 10.04
CA TRP A 47 12.04 -0.69 9.16
C TRP A 47 10.57 -0.79 8.79
N VAL A 48 9.68 -0.69 9.78
CA VAL A 48 8.24 -0.73 9.53
C VAL A 48 7.82 0.48 8.69
N THR A 49 8.35 1.66 8.99
CA THR A 49 8.01 2.89 8.26
C THR A 49 8.45 2.82 6.79
N SER A 50 9.69 2.40 6.51
CA SER A 50 10.17 2.33 5.13
C SER A 50 9.47 1.24 4.32
N MET A 51 9.28 0.05 4.90
CA MET A 51 8.56 -1.03 4.21
C MET A 51 7.08 -0.71 4.00
N SER A 52 6.42 -0.05 4.98
CA SER A 52 5.04 0.38 4.81
C SER A 52 4.91 1.46 3.74
N ALA A 53 5.82 2.44 3.70
CA ALA A 53 5.80 3.46 2.67
C ALA A 53 5.97 2.85 1.27
N GLU A 54 6.94 1.95 1.10
CA GLU A 54 7.20 1.27 -0.17
C GLU A 54 6.02 0.37 -0.58
N ALA A 55 5.49 -0.44 0.36
CA ALA A 55 4.35 -1.31 0.08
C ALA A 55 3.08 -0.53 -0.29
N SER A 56 2.86 0.64 0.31
CA SER A 56 1.74 1.52 -0.02
C SER A 56 1.84 2.14 -1.42
N ASP A 57 3.06 2.37 -1.91
CA ASP A 57 3.32 2.85 -3.27
C ASP A 57 3.22 1.72 -4.31
N MET A 58 3.39 0.46 -3.91
CA MET A 58 3.22 -0.70 -4.78
C MET A 58 1.74 -0.85 -5.18
N SER A 59 1.46 -0.53 -6.43
CA SER A 59 0.11 -0.65 -7.02
C SER A 59 0.08 -1.72 -8.11
N GLY A 60 -1.10 -1.96 -8.67
CA GLY A 60 -1.25 -2.80 -9.87
C GLY A 60 -0.40 -2.32 -11.05
N TRP A 61 -0.06 -1.03 -11.10
CA TRP A 61 0.86 -0.51 -12.12
C TRP A 61 2.27 -1.08 -11.95
N MET A 62 2.80 -1.14 -10.75
CA MET A 62 4.14 -1.66 -10.49
C MET A 62 4.23 -3.16 -10.77
N LEU A 63 3.22 -3.94 -10.40
CA LEU A 63 3.24 -5.39 -10.55
C LEU A 63 2.84 -5.89 -11.95
N MET A 64 1.99 -5.17 -12.65
CA MET A 64 1.49 -5.56 -13.98
C MET A 64 1.87 -4.56 -15.07
N GLY A 65 1.76 -3.26 -14.81
CA GLY A 65 2.01 -2.23 -15.79
C GLY A 65 3.49 -2.06 -16.12
N LEU A 66 4.37 -2.03 -15.13
CA LEU A 66 5.81 -1.85 -15.35
C LEU A 66 6.45 -3.04 -16.09
N PRO A 67 6.17 -4.31 -15.77
CA PRO A 67 6.61 -5.44 -16.60
C PRO A 67 6.06 -5.40 -18.02
N GLY A 68 4.78 -5.06 -18.20
CA GLY A 68 4.19 -4.86 -19.52
C GLY A 68 4.83 -3.73 -20.30
N PHE A 69 5.13 -2.61 -19.67
CA PHE A 69 5.86 -1.49 -20.24
C PHE A 69 7.28 -1.90 -20.65
N ALA A 70 7.98 -2.68 -19.80
CA ALA A 70 9.30 -3.20 -20.12
C ALA A 70 9.27 -4.18 -21.30
N TYR A 71 8.23 -5.00 -21.40
CA TYR A 71 8.04 -5.90 -22.55
C TYR A 71 7.87 -5.15 -23.87
N LEU A 72 7.13 -4.04 -23.87
CA LEU A 72 6.88 -3.24 -25.08
C LEU A 72 8.04 -2.31 -25.45
N ASN A 73 8.73 -1.75 -24.47
CA ASN A 73 9.71 -0.68 -24.66
C ASN A 73 11.16 -1.13 -24.40
N GLY A 74 11.36 -2.38 -23.99
CA GLY A 74 12.70 -2.94 -23.75
C GLY A 74 13.48 -2.20 -22.66
N LEU A 75 14.77 -2.00 -22.90
CA LEU A 75 15.68 -1.37 -21.93
C LEU A 75 15.34 0.07 -21.54
N SER A 76 14.52 0.78 -22.32
CA SER A 76 14.10 2.15 -21.97
C SER A 76 13.28 2.18 -20.67
N ALA A 77 12.59 1.09 -20.31
CA ALA A 77 11.88 0.95 -19.04
C ALA A 77 12.80 1.02 -17.82
N PHE A 78 14.09 0.69 -17.97
CA PHE A 78 15.09 0.84 -16.92
C PHE A 78 15.18 2.26 -16.37
N TRP A 79 15.13 3.26 -17.26
CA TRP A 79 15.17 4.67 -16.85
C TRP A 79 13.99 5.08 -15.99
N THR A 80 12.80 4.50 -16.21
CA THR A 80 11.63 4.72 -15.35
C THR A 80 11.90 4.16 -13.95
N GLY A 81 12.37 2.91 -13.83
CA GLY A 81 12.70 2.30 -12.55
C GLY A 81 13.82 3.07 -11.82
N PHE A 82 14.87 3.44 -12.53
CA PHE A 82 15.97 4.24 -11.96
C PHE A 82 15.49 5.60 -11.45
N GLY A 83 14.64 6.29 -12.23
CA GLY A 83 14.05 7.56 -11.83
C GLY A 83 13.19 7.46 -10.58
N LEU A 84 12.40 6.39 -10.44
CA LEU A 84 11.62 6.11 -9.24
C LEU A 84 12.51 5.92 -8.01
N ILE A 85 13.57 5.12 -8.11
CA ILE A 85 14.52 4.88 -7.00
C ILE A 85 15.18 6.18 -6.56
N VAL A 86 15.75 6.93 -7.50
CA VAL A 86 16.44 8.20 -7.20
C VAL A 86 15.47 9.24 -6.66
N GLY A 87 14.25 9.33 -7.24
CA GLY A 87 13.22 10.27 -6.80
C GLY A 87 12.74 9.98 -5.39
N THR A 88 12.46 8.72 -5.06
CA THR A 88 12.08 8.28 -3.72
C THR A 88 13.19 8.56 -2.71
N TRP A 89 14.42 8.20 -3.02
CA TRP A 89 15.57 8.48 -2.17
C TRP A 89 15.71 9.99 -1.91
N ALA A 90 15.67 10.82 -2.94
CA ALA A 90 15.79 12.27 -2.81
C ALA A 90 14.64 12.85 -1.96
N ASN A 91 13.40 12.39 -2.18
CA ASN A 91 12.25 12.80 -1.38
C ASN A 91 12.44 12.47 0.12
N TRP A 92 12.89 11.27 0.45
CA TRP A 92 13.14 10.89 1.84
C TRP A 92 14.25 11.74 2.48
N VAL A 93 15.35 11.99 1.78
CA VAL A 93 16.48 12.77 2.30
C VAL A 93 16.13 14.26 2.45
N LEU A 94 15.45 14.85 1.46
CA LEU A 94 15.24 16.29 1.41
C LEU A 94 13.94 16.72 2.13
N THR A 95 12.87 15.95 2.00
CA THR A 95 11.52 16.37 2.41
C THR A 95 11.10 15.81 3.77
N SER A 96 11.29 14.51 4.01
CA SER A 96 10.66 13.83 5.15
C SER A 96 11.06 14.40 6.50
N LYS A 97 12.36 14.62 6.72
CA LYS A 97 12.92 15.17 7.98
C LYS A 97 12.41 16.58 8.25
N ARG A 98 12.38 17.41 7.19
CA ARG A 98 11.89 18.80 7.29
C ARG A 98 10.38 18.82 7.55
N LEU A 99 9.62 18.04 6.81
CA LEU A 99 8.17 17.97 6.95
C LEU A 99 7.78 17.52 8.36
N ARG A 100 8.44 16.49 8.90
CA ARG A 100 8.19 16.02 10.26
C ARG A 100 8.40 17.15 11.28
N HIS A 101 9.53 17.85 11.22
CA HIS A 101 9.83 18.95 12.13
C HIS A 101 8.80 20.09 12.01
N TYR A 102 8.50 20.51 10.79
CA TYR A 102 7.56 21.59 10.57
C TYR A 102 6.11 21.23 10.96
N THR A 103 5.69 20.00 10.84
CA THR A 103 4.35 19.57 11.31
C THR A 103 4.25 19.59 12.83
N GLU A 104 5.34 19.34 13.55
CA GLU A 104 5.38 19.47 15.02
C GLU A 104 5.29 20.94 15.46
N VAL A 105 6.06 21.81 14.81
CA VAL A 105 6.06 23.27 15.10
C VAL A 105 4.71 23.90 14.71
N ALA A 106 4.10 23.47 13.60
CA ALA A 106 2.80 23.93 13.15
C ALA A 106 1.66 23.26 13.94
N ASN A 107 1.57 23.53 15.22
CA ASN A 107 0.53 23.08 16.15
C ASN A 107 0.32 21.55 16.16
N ASN A 108 1.41 20.78 16.02
CA ASN A 108 1.40 19.32 15.96
C ASN A 108 0.38 18.75 14.94
N SER A 109 0.37 19.32 13.75
CA SER A 109 -0.58 18.98 12.68
C SER A 109 -0.54 17.48 12.35
N LEU A 110 -1.71 16.84 12.29
CA LEU A 110 -1.82 15.40 12.05
C LEU A 110 -1.95 15.06 10.56
N THR A 111 -2.42 16.00 9.75
CA THR A 111 -2.65 15.81 8.32
C THR A 111 -2.00 16.92 7.49
N ILE A 112 -1.77 16.68 6.21
CA ILE A 112 -1.23 17.71 5.29
C ILE A 112 -2.17 18.92 5.18
N PRO A 113 -3.49 18.78 5.04
CA PRO A 113 -4.41 19.94 5.09
C PRO A 113 -4.31 20.75 6.39
N ASP A 114 -4.18 20.09 7.54
CA ASP A 114 -3.99 20.78 8.83
C ASP A 114 -2.67 21.53 8.86
N TYR A 115 -1.59 20.89 8.40
CA TYR A 115 -0.27 21.51 8.33
C TYR A 115 -0.28 22.78 7.48
N LEU A 116 -0.87 22.72 6.29
CA LEU A 116 -0.95 23.88 5.39
C LEU A 116 -1.81 24.99 5.99
N SER A 117 -2.96 24.65 6.57
CA SER A 117 -3.82 25.61 7.25
C SER A 117 -3.12 26.31 8.41
N ASN A 118 -2.41 25.56 9.25
CA ASN A 118 -1.68 26.13 10.38
C ASN A 118 -0.45 26.94 9.95
N ARG A 119 0.25 26.50 8.91
CA ARG A 119 1.43 27.20 8.38
C ARG A 119 1.10 28.54 7.75
N PHE A 120 -0.02 28.65 7.05
CA PHE A 120 -0.44 29.85 6.35
C PHE A 120 -1.48 30.66 7.13
N GLU A 121 -1.72 30.31 8.41
CA GLU A 121 -2.67 31.01 9.30
C GLU A 121 -4.07 31.16 8.67
N ASP A 122 -4.56 30.11 8.05
CA ASP A 122 -5.85 30.11 7.36
C ASP A 122 -7.01 30.11 8.36
N HIS A 123 -7.40 31.28 8.81
CA HIS A 123 -8.50 31.47 9.78
C HIS A 123 -9.88 31.04 9.26
N LYS A 124 -10.05 30.95 7.92
CA LYS A 124 -11.34 30.57 7.29
C LYS A 124 -11.40 29.09 6.92
N SER A 125 -10.33 28.33 7.19
CA SER A 125 -10.21 26.91 6.80
C SER A 125 -10.42 26.62 5.29
N GLY A 126 -10.30 27.63 4.45
CA GLY A 126 -10.47 27.51 3.00
C GLY A 126 -9.39 26.65 2.38
N LEU A 127 -8.14 26.87 2.77
CA LEU A 127 -6.99 26.09 2.30
C LEU A 127 -7.10 24.63 2.74
N ARG A 128 -7.51 24.39 4.00
CA ARG A 128 -7.77 23.04 4.54
C ARG A 128 -8.82 22.31 3.70
N PHE A 129 -9.94 22.99 3.41
CA PHE A 129 -11.03 22.40 2.63
C PHE A 129 -10.61 22.03 1.21
N ILE A 130 -9.93 22.95 0.51
CA ILE A 130 -9.45 22.73 -0.86
C ILE A 130 -8.46 21.57 -0.90
N CYS A 131 -7.48 21.55 -0.02
CA CYS A 131 -6.51 20.45 0.05
C CYS A 131 -7.17 19.11 0.36
N ALA A 132 -8.10 19.07 1.31
CA ALA A 132 -8.84 17.85 1.63
C ALA A 132 -9.68 17.36 0.45
N LEU A 133 -10.33 18.26 -0.28
CA LEU A 133 -11.13 17.93 -1.46
C LEU A 133 -10.26 17.27 -2.55
N PHE A 134 -9.10 17.85 -2.87
CA PHE A 134 -8.19 17.26 -3.84
C PHE A 134 -7.67 15.88 -3.38
N ILE A 135 -7.29 15.74 -2.12
CA ILE A 135 -6.84 14.45 -1.57
C ILE A 135 -7.94 13.41 -1.73
N ILE A 136 -9.17 13.70 -1.31
CA ILE A 136 -10.30 12.77 -1.39
C ILE A 136 -10.55 12.37 -2.85
N LEU A 137 -10.60 13.34 -3.77
CA LEU A 137 -10.87 13.08 -5.18
C LEU A 137 -9.84 12.14 -5.80
N PHE A 138 -8.55 12.43 -5.62
CA PHE A 138 -7.49 11.60 -6.20
C PHE A 138 -7.38 10.23 -5.53
N PHE A 139 -7.56 10.15 -4.19
CA PHE A 139 -7.49 8.88 -3.48
C PHE A 139 -8.70 7.97 -3.74
N ILE A 140 -9.88 8.50 -4.03
CA ILE A 140 -11.01 7.68 -4.49
C ILE A 140 -10.64 6.97 -5.80
N ILE A 141 -10.08 7.69 -6.78
CA ILE A 141 -9.66 7.11 -8.06
C ILE A 141 -8.56 6.07 -7.84
N TYR A 142 -7.56 6.39 -7.04
CA TYR A 142 -6.44 5.50 -6.72
C TYR A 142 -6.91 4.19 -6.05
N THR A 143 -7.73 4.30 -5.02
CA THR A 143 -8.27 3.15 -4.29
C THR A 143 -9.17 2.29 -5.17
N SER A 144 -10.00 2.91 -6.03
CA SER A 144 -10.84 2.19 -7.00
C SER A 144 -9.99 1.37 -7.97
N SER A 145 -8.89 1.90 -8.45
CA SER A 145 -7.93 1.18 -9.30
C SER A 145 -7.36 -0.06 -8.59
N GLY A 146 -7.02 0.07 -7.30
CA GLY A 146 -6.56 -1.06 -6.47
C GLY A 146 -7.61 -2.17 -6.34
N PHE A 147 -8.86 -1.81 -6.08
CA PHE A 147 -9.95 -2.79 -5.99
C PHE A 147 -10.23 -3.49 -7.32
N VAL A 148 -10.17 -2.77 -8.43
CA VAL A 148 -10.29 -3.38 -9.78
C VAL A 148 -9.19 -4.40 -10.02
N SER A 149 -7.95 -4.07 -9.68
CA SER A 149 -6.80 -4.97 -9.82
C SER A 149 -6.96 -6.22 -8.95
N ALA A 150 -7.35 -6.08 -7.70
CA ALA A 150 -7.63 -7.17 -6.78
C ALA A 150 -8.78 -8.07 -7.27
N GLY A 151 -9.88 -7.47 -7.74
CA GLY A 151 -11.01 -8.20 -8.30
C GLY A 151 -10.64 -9.06 -9.51
N LYS A 152 -9.82 -8.52 -10.43
CA LYS A 152 -9.29 -9.26 -11.58
C LYS A 152 -8.39 -10.42 -11.14
N LEU A 153 -7.50 -10.17 -10.18
CA LEU A 153 -6.59 -11.18 -9.66
C LEU A 153 -7.36 -12.37 -9.05
N PHE A 154 -8.32 -12.10 -8.19
CA PHE A 154 -9.11 -13.14 -7.53
C PHE A 154 -10.02 -13.90 -8.50
N ASN A 155 -10.57 -13.21 -9.49
CA ASN A 155 -11.31 -13.87 -10.57
C ASN A 155 -10.41 -14.86 -11.32
N THR A 156 -9.18 -14.46 -11.66
CA THR A 156 -8.25 -15.30 -12.42
C THR A 156 -7.73 -16.49 -11.61
N ILE A 157 -7.39 -16.27 -10.32
CA ILE A 157 -6.75 -17.30 -9.49
C ILE A 157 -7.79 -18.23 -8.86
N LEU A 158 -8.87 -17.67 -8.31
CA LEU A 158 -9.87 -18.43 -7.55
C LEU A 158 -11.10 -18.81 -8.37
N GLY A 159 -11.23 -18.28 -9.59
CA GLY A 159 -12.41 -18.51 -10.44
C GLY A 159 -13.70 -17.87 -9.90
N LEU A 160 -13.60 -16.94 -8.94
CA LEU A 160 -14.74 -16.24 -8.37
C LEU A 160 -15.32 -15.23 -9.37
N PRO A 161 -16.65 -14.98 -9.36
CA PRO A 161 -17.21 -13.88 -10.13
C PRO A 161 -16.53 -12.57 -9.75
N TYR A 162 -16.13 -11.78 -10.74
CA TYR A 162 -15.36 -10.54 -10.55
C TYR A 162 -15.93 -9.61 -9.46
N PHE A 163 -17.25 -9.39 -9.51
CA PHE A 163 -17.93 -8.48 -8.58
C PHE A 163 -17.89 -9.00 -7.13
N THR A 164 -18.10 -10.30 -6.94
CA THR A 164 -18.01 -10.96 -5.62
C THR A 164 -16.59 -10.87 -5.07
N ALA A 165 -15.60 -11.15 -5.89
CA ALA A 165 -14.18 -11.07 -5.52
C ALA A 165 -13.78 -9.63 -5.09
N LEU A 166 -14.24 -8.63 -5.85
CA LEU A 166 -14.02 -7.23 -5.55
C LEU A 166 -14.65 -6.83 -4.21
N LEU A 167 -15.91 -7.20 -3.97
CA LEU A 167 -16.63 -6.86 -2.73
C LEU A 167 -15.98 -7.51 -1.51
N ILE A 168 -15.59 -8.77 -1.58
CA ILE A 168 -14.91 -9.47 -0.48
C ILE A 168 -13.58 -8.77 -0.17
N GLY A 169 -12.76 -8.51 -1.18
CA GLY A 169 -11.49 -7.82 -1.00
C GLY A 169 -11.64 -6.43 -0.41
N ALA A 170 -12.56 -5.63 -0.95
CA ALA A 170 -12.87 -4.30 -0.46
C ALA A 170 -13.35 -4.33 1.00
N PHE A 171 -14.27 -5.24 1.33
CA PHE A 171 -14.77 -5.38 2.70
C PHE A 171 -13.65 -5.69 3.70
N VAL A 172 -12.79 -6.65 3.39
CA VAL A 172 -11.67 -7.02 4.29
C VAL A 172 -10.73 -5.84 4.50
N VAL A 173 -10.31 -5.16 3.41
CA VAL A 173 -9.38 -4.02 3.51
C VAL A 173 -9.99 -2.87 4.32
N VAL A 174 -11.22 -2.47 4.01
CA VAL A 174 -11.91 -1.40 4.73
C VAL A 174 -12.10 -1.76 6.20
N PHE A 175 -12.48 -3.00 6.49
CA PHE A 175 -12.78 -3.44 7.84
C PHE A 175 -11.54 -3.45 8.74
N TYR A 176 -10.41 -4.07 8.32
CA TYR A 176 -9.23 -4.05 9.18
C TYR A 176 -8.59 -2.67 9.30
N THR A 177 -8.67 -1.84 8.25
CA THR A 177 -8.18 -0.47 8.27
C THR A 177 -9.00 0.39 9.25
N PHE A 178 -10.33 0.26 9.20
CA PHE A 178 -11.23 0.97 10.11
C PHE A 178 -11.03 0.56 11.57
N LEU A 179 -10.79 -0.72 11.84
CA LEU A 179 -10.53 -1.20 13.19
C LEU A 179 -9.16 -0.80 13.72
N GLY A 180 -8.12 -1.00 12.94
CA GLY A 180 -6.73 -0.93 13.41
C GLY A 180 -5.97 0.33 13.03
N GLY A 181 -6.55 1.22 12.20
CA GLY A 181 -5.95 2.49 11.79
C GLY A 181 -4.55 2.35 11.19
N PHE A 182 -3.78 3.44 11.23
CA PHE A 182 -2.46 3.54 10.63
C PHE A 182 -1.45 2.49 11.13
N SER A 183 -1.46 2.20 12.43
CA SER A 183 -0.51 1.21 12.99
C SER A 183 -0.77 -0.21 12.50
N ALA A 184 -2.03 -0.60 12.32
CA ALA A 184 -2.37 -1.90 11.77
C ALA A 184 -2.00 -1.97 10.29
N VAL A 185 -2.35 -0.94 9.50
CA VAL A 185 -2.00 -0.85 8.08
C VAL A 185 -0.49 -0.93 7.92
N SER A 186 0.29 -0.13 8.67
CA SER A 186 1.75 -0.16 8.58
C SER A 186 2.36 -1.52 8.91
N MET A 187 1.78 -2.25 9.85
CA MET A 187 2.25 -3.60 10.20
C MET A 187 1.87 -4.63 9.13
N THR A 188 0.66 -4.54 8.57
CA THR A 188 0.27 -5.39 7.45
C THR A 188 1.11 -5.11 6.22
N ASP A 189 1.36 -3.85 5.90
CA ASP A 189 2.23 -3.41 4.80
C ASP A 189 3.67 -3.91 4.97
N PHE A 190 4.20 -3.88 6.20
CA PHE A 190 5.52 -4.43 6.50
C PHE A 190 5.62 -5.91 6.16
N ILE A 191 4.62 -6.70 6.54
CA ILE A 191 4.57 -8.13 6.22
C ILE A 191 4.43 -8.33 4.70
N GLN A 192 3.50 -7.62 4.07
CA GLN A 192 3.25 -7.71 2.63
C GLN A 192 4.45 -7.26 1.81
N GLY A 193 5.07 -6.13 2.16
CA GLY A 193 6.25 -5.62 1.50
C GLY A 193 7.44 -6.58 1.61
N THR A 194 7.61 -7.21 2.78
CA THR A 194 8.62 -8.25 2.98
C THR A 194 8.35 -9.48 2.09
N MET A 195 7.10 -9.95 2.02
CA MET A 195 6.72 -11.05 1.12
C MET A 195 6.95 -10.67 -0.35
N MET A 196 6.58 -9.46 -0.76
CA MET A 196 6.80 -8.98 -2.13
C MET A 196 8.28 -8.88 -2.47
N PHE A 197 9.12 -8.41 -1.55
CA PHE A 197 10.57 -8.33 -1.73
C PHE A 197 11.18 -9.71 -2.04
N PHE A 198 10.85 -10.72 -1.26
CA PHE A 198 11.31 -12.08 -1.52
C PHE A 198 10.74 -12.65 -2.82
N THR A 199 9.48 -12.38 -3.13
CA THR A 199 8.83 -12.86 -4.35
C THR A 199 9.49 -12.30 -5.61
N VAL A 200 9.79 -11.00 -5.63
CA VAL A 200 10.46 -10.34 -6.77
C VAL A 200 11.87 -10.88 -7.02
N ILE A 201 12.57 -11.32 -5.98
CA ILE A 201 13.88 -11.98 -6.13
C ILE A 201 13.72 -13.44 -6.58
N TYR A 202 12.79 -14.15 -5.96
CA TYR A 202 12.65 -15.61 -6.14
C TYR A 202 12.08 -16.00 -7.51
N ILE A 203 11.06 -15.29 -8.00
CA ILE A 203 10.41 -15.63 -9.28
C ILE A 203 11.36 -15.55 -10.47
N PRO A 204 12.15 -14.48 -10.69
CA PRO A 204 13.13 -14.46 -11.77
C PRO A 204 14.18 -15.56 -11.66
N CYS A 205 14.65 -15.87 -10.44
CA CYS A 205 15.59 -16.96 -10.23
C CYS A 205 15.02 -18.31 -10.64
N LEU A 206 13.76 -18.58 -10.27
CA LEU A 206 13.09 -19.84 -10.67
C LEU A 206 12.89 -19.91 -12.19
N LEU A 207 12.44 -18.82 -12.81
CA LEU A 207 12.22 -18.79 -14.26
C LEU A 207 13.51 -18.95 -15.04
N TYR A 208 14.62 -18.43 -14.52
CA TYR A 208 15.93 -18.58 -15.16
C TYR A 208 16.51 -19.98 -15.02
N THR A 209 16.22 -20.65 -13.90
CA THR A 209 16.74 -22.01 -13.62
C THR A 209 15.82 -23.13 -14.12
N SER A 210 14.58 -22.82 -14.50
CA SER A 210 13.65 -23.80 -15.07
C SER A 210 14.09 -24.16 -16.50
N PRO A 211 14.10 -25.48 -16.86
CA PRO A 211 14.41 -25.89 -18.22
C PRO A 211 13.42 -25.24 -19.20
N SER A 212 13.95 -24.74 -20.31
CA SER A 212 13.14 -24.14 -21.36
C SER A 212 12.19 -25.20 -21.95
N PRO A 213 10.94 -24.88 -22.26
CA PRO A 213 10.07 -25.81 -22.99
C PRO A 213 10.58 -26.19 -24.39
N ARG A 214 11.73 -25.61 -24.79
CA ARG A 214 12.40 -25.88 -26.07
C ARG A 214 13.61 -26.80 -25.94
N ASP A 215 14.01 -27.17 -24.75
CA ASP A 215 15.04 -28.17 -24.45
C ASP A 215 14.42 -29.52 -24.15
#